data_43313b03ab5399491f238e5c82a7d892
#
_entry.id   43313b03ab5399491f238e5c82a7d892
#
_cell.length_a   1.000
_cell.length_b   1.000
_cell.length_c   1.000
_cell.angle_alpha   90.00
_cell.angle_beta   90.00
_cell.angle_gamma   90.00
#
_symmetry.space_group_name_H-M   'P 1'
#
loop_
_entity.id
_entity.type
_entity.pdbx_description
1 polymer ?
#
loop_
_entity_poly.entity_id
_entity_poly.type
_entity_poly.pdbx_seq_one_letter_code
_entity_poly.pdbx_strand_id
1 'polypeptide(L)'
;MSKHIGAQMLEFQQSGDERGHLVIVEGMDDIPFDIARIFYIYGSGNDVVRGQHANRKTQFVLINVAGSCKVNVKDGKGNEAVFVLNRPHTGIYLP
;
A
#
# COMPACT_ATOMS: atom_id res chain seq x y z
N MET A 1 1.67 21.43 -11.93
CA MET A 1 2.50 20.31 -12.25
C MET A 1 2.56 19.29 -11.15
N SER A 2 2.34 18.09 -11.47
CA SER A 2 2.34 17.05 -10.46
C SER A 2 3.75 16.71 -10.00
N LYS A 3 3.85 16.35 -8.75
CA LYS A 3 5.08 15.86 -8.20
C LYS A 3 5.29 14.41 -8.63
N HIS A 4 6.52 14.08 -8.91
CA HIS A 4 6.81 12.75 -9.40
C HIS A 4 7.51 11.94 -8.34
N ILE A 5 6.74 11.37 -7.45
CA ILE A 5 7.28 10.62 -6.32
C ILE A 5 7.57 9.18 -6.69
N GLY A 6 6.92 8.67 -7.73
CA GLY A 6 7.08 7.28 -8.11
C GLY A 6 6.11 6.34 -7.41
N ALA A 7 5.49 6.79 -6.35
CA ALA A 7 4.46 6.00 -5.69
C ALA A 7 3.18 6.05 -6.49
N GLN A 8 2.45 4.94 -6.53
CA GLN A 8 1.20 4.93 -7.29
C GLN A 8 0.21 3.97 -6.65
N MET A 9 -1.06 4.31 -6.83
CA MET A 9 -2.14 3.45 -6.38
C MET A 9 -2.31 2.29 -7.33
N LEU A 10 -2.52 1.12 -6.75
CA LEU A 10 -2.85 -0.08 -7.51
C LEU A 10 -4.24 -0.53 -7.10
N GLU A 11 -4.95 -1.11 -8.04
CA GLU A 11 -6.26 -1.65 -7.78
C GLU A 11 -6.25 -3.12 -8.15
N PHE A 12 -6.74 -3.96 -7.24
CA PHE A 12 -6.74 -5.40 -7.44
C PHE A 12 -8.14 -5.89 -7.72
N GLN A 13 -8.24 -6.97 -8.44
CA GLN A 13 -9.52 -7.54 -8.76
C GLN A 13 -10.16 -8.16 -7.51
N GLN A 14 -11.40 -7.83 -7.26
CA GLN A 14 -12.14 -8.34 -6.13
C GLN A 14 -13.36 -9.09 -6.63
N SER A 15 -13.55 -10.29 -6.09
CA SER A 15 -14.76 -11.05 -6.34
C SER A 15 -15.46 -11.30 -5.03
N GLY A 16 -16.76 -11.62 -5.09
CA GLY A 16 -17.49 -11.83 -3.85
C GLY A 16 -18.88 -12.39 -4.10
N ASP A 17 -19.42 -12.92 -3.03
CA ASP A 17 -20.79 -13.42 -2.99
C ASP A 17 -21.31 -13.25 -1.56
N GLU A 18 -22.35 -13.98 -1.18
CA GLU A 18 -22.93 -13.86 0.14
C GLU A 18 -22.00 -14.31 1.27
N ARG A 19 -20.91 -15.00 0.94
CA ARG A 19 -19.92 -15.42 1.93
C ARG A 19 -18.85 -14.38 2.19
N GLY A 20 -18.83 -13.30 1.42
CA GLY A 20 -17.84 -12.23 1.56
C GLY A 20 -17.10 -11.97 0.27
N HIS A 21 -15.93 -11.38 0.39
CA HIS A 21 -15.15 -10.95 -0.76
C HIS A 21 -13.78 -11.60 -0.77
N LEU A 22 -13.25 -11.80 -1.98
CA LEU A 22 -11.93 -12.38 -2.18
C LEU A 22 -11.11 -11.46 -3.06
N VAL A 23 -9.90 -11.15 -2.64
CA VAL A 23 -8.95 -10.37 -3.41
C VAL A 23 -7.67 -11.19 -3.53
N ILE A 24 -7.16 -11.31 -4.75
CA ILE A 24 -5.91 -12.03 -4.99
C ILE A 24 -4.87 -11.01 -5.45
N VAL A 25 -3.69 -11.08 -4.84
CA VAL A 25 -2.57 -10.23 -5.22
C VAL A 25 -1.42 -11.16 -5.57
N GLU A 26 -1.05 -11.16 -6.83
CA GLU A 26 -0.04 -12.06 -7.35
C GLU A 26 1.20 -11.30 -7.78
N GLY A 27 2.35 -11.78 -7.34
CA GLY A 27 3.61 -11.14 -7.72
C GLY A 27 3.85 -11.22 -9.21
N MET A 28 4.45 -10.19 -9.78
CA MET A 28 4.74 -10.03 -11.20
C MET A 28 3.50 -9.92 -12.08
N ASP A 29 2.32 -9.97 -11.50
CA ASP A 29 1.07 -9.83 -12.23
C ASP A 29 0.30 -8.62 -11.71
N ASP A 30 -0.17 -8.69 -10.46
CA ASP A 30 -0.88 -7.57 -9.87
C ASP A 30 0.06 -6.51 -9.31
N ILE A 31 1.25 -6.90 -8.95
CA ILE A 31 2.28 -5.98 -8.47
C ILE A 31 3.54 -6.23 -9.30
N PRO A 32 4.39 -5.21 -9.46
CA PRO A 32 5.49 -5.27 -10.43
C PRO A 32 6.78 -5.90 -9.90
N PHE A 33 6.69 -6.86 -9.00
CA PHE A 33 7.88 -7.55 -8.51
C PHE A 33 7.49 -8.88 -7.90
N ASP A 34 8.49 -9.75 -7.70
CA ASP A 34 8.30 -10.99 -6.96
C ASP A 34 8.18 -10.68 -5.48
N ILE A 35 7.22 -11.31 -4.84
CA ILE A 35 7.03 -11.11 -3.41
C ILE A 35 8.01 -11.99 -2.65
N ALA A 36 8.97 -11.35 -1.99
CA ALA A 36 9.95 -12.07 -1.20
C ALA A 36 9.50 -12.26 0.24
N ARG A 37 8.70 -11.34 0.75
CA ARG A 37 8.29 -11.37 2.15
C ARG A 37 6.95 -10.66 2.30
N ILE A 38 6.13 -11.18 3.19
CA ILE A 38 4.88 -10.54 3.58
C ILE A 38 4.93 -10.31 5.07
N PHE A 39 4.54 -9.12 5.50
CA PHE A 39 4.34 -8.84 6.91
C PHE A 39 3.13 -7.94 7.06
N TYR A 40 2.51 -7.97 8.22
CA TYR A 40 1.36 -7.14 8.45
C TYR A 40 1.34 -6.68 9.90
N ILE A 41 0.64 -5.59 10.11
CA ILE A 41 0.54 -4.92 11.40
C ILE A 41 -0.92 -4.85 11.79
N TYR A 42 -1.20 -5.19 13.03
CA TYR A 42 -2.56 -5.10 13.53
C TYR A 42 -2.52 -4.75 15.01
N GLY A 43 -3.67 -4.38 15.55
CA GLY A 43 -3.76 -4.06 16.95
C GLY A 43 -3.25 -2.69 17.34
N SER A 44 -2.95 -1.83 16.35
CA SER A 44 -2.54 -0.47 16.64
C SER A 44 -3.76 0.39 16.98
N GLY A 45 -3.57 1.30 17.92
CA GLY A 45 -4.63 2.26 18.24
C GLY A 45 -4.82 3.28 17.13
N ASN A 46 -5.81 4.14 17.27
CA ASN A 46 -6.14 5.11 16.22
C ASN A 46 -5.04 6.14 16.14
N ASP A 47 -4.49 6.85 16.37
CA ASP A 47 -3.51 7.91 16.24
C ASP A 47 -2.07 7.43 16.28
N VAL A 48 -1.84 6.16 15.92
CA VAL A 48 -0.49 5.61 15.92
C VAL A 48 0.20 5.91 14.60
N VAL A 49 1.42 6.40 14.65
CA VAL A 49 2.25 6.65 13.49
C VAL A 49 3.36 5.61 13.45
N ARG A 50 3.52 4.95 12.32
CA ARG A 50 4.50 3.89 12.16
C ARG A 50 5.23 4.04 10.83
N GLY A 51 6.35 3.35 10.72
CA GLY A 51 7.05 3.27 9.46
C GLY A 51 7.79 4.53 9.08
N GLN A 52 8.19 5.33 10.02
CA GLN A 52 8.90 6.58 9.75
C GLN A 52 10.35 6.31 9.40
N HIS A 53 10.55 5.61 8.30
CA HIS A 53 11.91 5.30 7.85
C HIS A 53 11.91 5.23 6.32
N ALA A 54 13.09 5.27 5.75
CA ALA A 54 13.29 5.24 4.31
C ALA A 54 13.89 3.91 3.90
N ASN A 55 13.51 3.45 2.72
CA ASN A 55 14.11 2.29 2.08
C ASN A 55 14.64 2.72 0.73
N ARG A 56 15.85 2.27 0.41
CA ARG A 56 16.49 2.66 -0.84
C ARG A 56 16.52 1.54 -1.86
N LYS A 57 16.43 0.30 -1.41
CA LYS A 57 16.61 -0.85 -2.29
C LYS A 57 15.43 -1.81 -2.27
N THR A 58 14.47 -1.55 -1.43
CA THR A 58 13.34 -2.44 -1.27
C THR A 58 12.07 -1.81 -1.83
N GLN A 59 11.38 -2.56 -2.65
CA GLN A 59 10.08 -2.15 -3.14
C GLN A 59 9.00 -2.67 -2.22
N PHE A 60 7.93 -1.90 -2.07
CA PHE A 60 6.82 -2.27 -1.21
C PHE A 60 5.50 -2.07 -1.90
N VAL A 61 4.53 -2.86 -1.48
CA VAL A 61 3.11 -2.54 -1.71
C VAL A 61 2.43 -2.62 -0.35
N LEU A 62 1.73 -1.55 -0.01
CA LEU A 62 0.99 -1.46 1.25
C LEU A 62 -0.49 -1.62 0.96
N ILE A 63 -1.14 -2.49 1.72
CA ILE A 63 -2.57 -2.76 1.58
C ILE A 63 -3.19 -2.66 2.96
N ASN A 64 -4.35 -2.00 3.04
CA ASN A 64 -5.09 -1.92 4.30
C ASN A 64 -6.34 -2.76 4.16
N VAL A 65 -6.39 -3.88 4.89
CA VAL A 65 -7.47 -4.85 4.71
C VAL A 65 -8.71 -4.55 5.56
N ALA A 66 -8.59 -3.65 6.52
CA ALA A 66 -9.73 -3.30 7.38
C ALA A 66 -9.57 -1.87 7.84
N GLY A 67 -10.70 -1.14 7.89
CA GLY A 67 -10.68 0.22 8.33
C GLY A 67 -10.06 1.17 7.34
N SER A 68 -9.35 2.16 7.82
CA SER A 68 -8.80 3.21 7.00
C SER A 68 -7.46 3.64 7.57
N CYS A 69 -6.50 3.92 6.70
CA CYS A 69 -5.25 4.51 7.14
C CYS A 69 -4.78 5.53 6.13
N LYS A 70 -3.95 6.45 6.60
CA LYS A 70 -3.36 7.49 5.78
C LYS A 70 -1.87 7.21 5.65
N VAL A 71 -1.38 7.25 4.44
CA VAL A 71 0.04 7.00 4.17
C VAL A 71 0.65 8.27 3.62
N ASN A 72 1.64 8.79 4.35
CA ASN A 72 2.39 9.96 3.92
C ASN A 72 3.68 9.49 3.29
N VAL A 73 3.91 9.91 2.05
CA VAL A 73 5.09 9.49 1.29
C VAL A 73 5.93 10.72 0.98
N LYS A 74 7.23 10.62 1.25
CA LYS A 74 8.18 11.67 0.93
C LYS A 74 9.34 11.08 0.16
N ASP A 75 9.82 11.79 -0.85
CA ASP A 75 11.04 11.37 -1.51
C ASP A 75 12.22 12.21 -1.02
N GLY A 76 13.40 11.89 -1.48
CA GLY A 76 14.60 12.60 -1.06
C GLY A 76 14.75 13.99 -1.68
N LYS A 77 13.83 14.37 -2.54
CA LYS A 77 13.89 15.65 -3.24
C LYS A 77 12.88 16.66 -2.71
N GLY A 78 12.22 16.34 -1.61
CA GLY A 78 11.26 17.24 -1.00
C GLY A 78 9.85 17.09 -1.49
N ASN A 79 9.58 16.15 -2.38
CA ASN A 79 8.22 15.90 -2.84
C ASN A 79 7.46 15.08 -1.79
N GLU A 80 6.18 15.37 -1.65
CA GLU A 80 5.33 14.66 -0.69
C GLU A 80 4.00 14.32 -1.33
N ALA A 81 3.43 13.22 -0.89
CA ALA A 81 2.09 12.82 -1.31
C ALA A 81 1.41 12.11 -0.15
N VAL A 82 0.08 12.19 -0.13
CA VAL A 82 -0.72 11.52 0.89
C VAL A 82 -1.71 10.62 0.17
N PHE A 83 -1.74 9.36 0.61
CA PHE A 83 -2.68 8.38 0.08
C PHE A 83 -3.56 7.89 1.21
N VAL A 84 -4.81 7.59 0.89
CA VAL A 84 -5.73 7.01 1.86
C VAL A 84 -6.05 5.60 1.42
N LEU A 85 -5.81 4.64 2.30
CA LEU A 85 -6.14 3.24 2.06
C LEU A 85 -7.36 2.90 2.89
N ASN A 86 -8.50 2.81 2.23
CA ASN A 86 -9.77 2.51 2.92
C ASN A 86 -10.56 1.40 2.23
N ARG A 87 -9.90 0.68 1.31
CA ARG A 87 -10.52 -0.45 0.62
C ARG A 87 -9.51 -1.59 0.53
N PRO A 88 -9.94 -2.83 0.81
CA PRO A 88 -8.98 -3.94 0.85
C PRO A 88 -8.48 -4.38 -0.52
N HIS A 89 -9.06 -3.89 -1.61
CA HIS A 89 -8.62 -4.26 -2.95
C HIS A 89 -7.79 -3.19 -3.61
N THR A 90 -7.20 -2.31 -2.82
CA THR A 90 -6.28 -1.29 -3.34
C THR A 90 -4.99 -1.35 -2.55
N GLY A 91 -3.92 -0.89 -3.17
CA GLY A 91 -2.63 -0.82 -2.52
C GLY A 91 -1.83 0.36 -3.04
N ILE A 92 -0.76 0.69 -2.35
CA ILE A 92 0.17 1.72 -2.77
C ILE A 92 1.50 1.06 -3.08
N TYR A 93 1.96 1.24 -4.30
CA TYR A 93 3.28 0.77 -4.70
C TYR A 93 4.31 1.84 -4.38
N LEU A 94 5.32 1.45 -3.65
CA LEU A 94 6.45 2.31 -3.28
C LEU A 94 7.72 1.73 -3.88
N PRO A 95 8.26 2.37 -4.92
CA PRO A 95 9.46 1.87 -5.58
C PRO A 95 10.73 1.97 -4.76
#